data_cfeac309f42e46c74b833728d461796c
#
_entry.id   cfeac309f42e46c74b833728d461796c
#
_cell.length_a   1.000
_cell.length_b   1.000
_cell.length_c   1.000
_cell.angle_alpha   90.00
_cell.angle_beta   90.00
_cell.angle_gamma   90.00
#
_symmetry.space_group_name_H-M   'P 1'
#
loop_
_entity.id
_entity.type
_entity.pdbx_description
1 polymer ?
#
loop_
_entity_poly.entity_id
_entity_poly.type
_entity_poly.pdbx_seq_one_letter_code
_entity_poly.pdbx_strand_id
1 'polypeptide(L)'
;GKKGTIGYSIYSKDGGELSWSLDFRTQGWRPGTVDDHHVKIEKYEFLSASINRSETLNAGWNHFTEEIPAKMEGGKYHLFLAYESYPGKFFPKTIDSKRTISYPHIGTHYRYYPASSVLTVLNLNKKRIKVGYIEGAGDIMDETLENLGYEVLRITEDTPDSWNEVDAVLVGIRAFNTEKWLMNSGDRIKTFVEGGGNFVVTYTTAGRSGIELPTPLPLVIGRDRVTEEEAPITLSKHPILSSPNEITSKDFDYWVQERGLYFPKSFEGYSEVLTIMESTGTNYSNSTVVGHYGKGSVIYTGLSLFRELPAGVPGAMKLLQNILHYDH
;
A
#
# COMPACT_ATOMS: atom_id res chain seq x y z
N GLY A 1 11.98 10.55 19.68
CA GLY A 1 10.77 10.00 19.06
C GLY A 1 10.20 8.88 19.93
N LYS A 2 8.89 8.66 19.88
CA LYS A 2 8.28 7.51 20.54
C LYS A 2 8.81 6.24 19.87
N LYS A 3 9.27 5.26 20.65
CA LYS A 3 9.60 3.94 20.12
C LYS A 3 8.31 3.25 19.68
N GLY A 4 8.31 2.64 18.50
CA GLY A 4 7.22 1.80 18.04
C GLY A 4 7.17 0.51 18.85
N THR A 5 5.98 -0.06 19.02
CA THR A 5 5.77 -1.35 19.67
C THR A 5 5.01 -2.32 18.76
N ILE A 6 5.26 -3.61 18.94
CA ILE A 6 4.55 -4.70 18.26
C ILE A 6 3.87 -5.54 19.32
N GLY A 7 2.54 -5.69 19.20
CA GLY A 7 1.76 -6.61 20.00
C GLY A 7 1.55 -7.93 19.29
N TYR A 8 1.63 -9.05 19.99
CA TYR A 8 1.28 -10.39 19.49
C TYR A 8 0.75 -11.27 20.59
N SER A 9 0.16 -12.40 20.23
CA SER A 9 -0.43 -13.33 21.18
C SER A 9 -0.07 -14.77 20.82
N ILE A 10 0.23 -15.58 21.84
CA ILE A 10 0.50 -17.01 21.70
C ILE A 10 -0.55 -17.79 22.49
N TYR A 11 -1.20 -18.75 21.87
CA TYR A 11 -2.10 -19.69 22.54
C TYR A 11 -1.33 -20.93 22.99
N SER A 12 -1.37 -21.24 24.27
CA SER A 12 -0.87 -22.49 24.83
C SER A 12 -2.04 -23.33 25.35
N LYS A 13 -2.13 -24.59 24.93
CA LYS A 13 -3.20 -25.48 25.38
C LYS A 13 -3.10 -25.80 26.87
N ASP A 14 -1.89 -26.15 27.29
CA ASP A 14 -1.64 -26.72 28.64
C ASP A 14 -0.74 -25.81 29.51
N GLY A 15 -0.28 -24.70 28.97
CA GLY A 15 0.76 -23.87 29.59
C GLY A 15 2.15 -24.50 29.45
N GLY A 16 3.11 -23.98 30.22
CA GLY A 16 4.47 -24.50 30.29
C GLY A 16 5.53 -23.56 29.76
N GLU A 17 6.79 -23.95 29.89
CA GLU A 17 7.93 -23.14 29.43
C GLU A 17 8.03 -23.16 27.91
N LEU A 18 8.21 -21.97 27.32
CA LEU A 18 8.46 -21.79 25.90
C LEU A 18 9.54 -20.74 25.69
N SER A 19 10.49 -21.07 24.81
CA SER A 19 11.45 -20.11 24.29
C SER A 19 11.14 -19.84 22.83
N TRP A 20 11.06 -18.57 22.46
CA TRP A 20 10.75 -18.16 21.08
C TRP A 20 11.47 -16.88 20.72
N SER A 21 11.46 -16.55 19.44
CA SER A 21 11.93 -15.28 18.92
C SER A 21 10.88 -14.60 18.05
N LEU A 22 10.89 -13.27 18.06
CA LEU A 22 10.28 -12.46 17.04
C LEU A 22 11.38 -12.03 16.08
N ASP A 23 11.38 -12.63 14.89
CA ASP A 23 12.39 -12.44 13.87
C ASP A 23 11.95 -11.39 12.85
N PHE A 24 12.82 -10.43 12.58
CA PHE A 24 12.66 -9.42 11.54
C PHE A 24 13.55 -9.79 10.37
N ARG A 25 12.96 -10.11 9.22
CA ARG A 25 13.67 -10.59 8.03
C ARG A 25 13.43 -9.68 6.84
N THR A 26 14.49 -9.31 6.14
CA THR A 26 14.44 -8.62 4.85
C THR A 26 14.51 -9.61 3.71
N GLN A 27 13.86 -9.30 2.58
CA GLN A 27 13.99 -10.09 1.36
C GLN A 27 15.22 -9.64 0.56
N GLY A 28 15.95 -10.61 0.02
CA GLY A 28 17.05 -10.39 -0.90
C GLY A 28 17.01 -11.42 -2.03
N TRP A 29 17.83 -11.18 -3.04
CA TRP A 29 17.98 -12.06 -4.19
C TRP A 29 19.42 -12.59 -4.26
N ARG A 30 19.61 -13.85 -4.53
CA ARG A 30 20.93 -14.40 -4.84
C ARG A 30 20.85 -15.24 -6.10
N PRO A 31 21.98 -15.40 -6.84
CA PRO A 31 22.06 -16.43 -7.87
C PRO A 31 21.83 -17.79 -7.21
N GLY A 32 20.83 -18.50 -7.67
CA GLY A 32 20.60 -19.89 -7.31
C GLY A 32 21.52 -20.81 -8.08
N THR A 33 21.31 -22.12 -7.96
CA THR A 33 22.04 -23.14 -8.72
C THR A 33 21.87 -22.92 -10.22
N VAL A 34 23.00 -22.98 -10.92
CA VAL A 34 23.03 -22.99 -12.39
C VAL A 34 22.71 -24.43 -12.83
N ASP A 35 21.56 -24.61 -13.45
CA ASP A 35 21.30 -25.83 -14.22
C ASP A 35 21.42 -25.50 -15.71
N ASP A 36 22.01 -26.42 -16.44
CA ASP A 36 22.41 -26.51 -17.85
C ASP A 36 22.23 -25.33 -18.82
N HIS A 37 21.79 -24.14 -18.45
CA HIS A 37 21.78 -22.88 -19.23
C HIS A 37 21.03 -21.71 -18.59
N HIS A 38 20.52 -21.83 -17.36
CA HIS A 38 19.78 -20.75 -16.70
C HIS A 38 20.21 -20.52 -15.26
N VAL A 39 20.55 -19.29 -14.91
CA VAL A 39 20.75 -18.89 -13.50
C VAL A 39 19.35 -18.72 -12.87
N LYS A 40 18.99 -19.64 -12.00
CA LYS A 40 17.80 -19.46 -11.18
C LYS A 40 18.08 -18.39 -10.13
N ILE A 41 17.33 -17.31 -10.14
CA ILE A 41 17.36 -16.32 -9.07
C ILE A 41 16.44 -16.81 -7.96
N GLU A 42 17.00 -17.03 -6.78
CA GLU A 42 16.22 -17.47 -5.61
C GLU A 42 16.00 -16.32 -4.64
N LYS A 43 14.77 -16.24 -4.13
CA LYS A 43 14.37 -15.27 -3.13
C LYS A 43 14.81 -15.75 -1.75
N TYR A 44 15.56 -14.91 -1.03
CA TYR A 44 16.04 -15.22 0.32
C TYR A 44 15.51 -14.23 1.33
N GLU A 45 15.29 -14.70 2.53
CA GLU A 45 15.02 -13.87 3.70
C GLU A 45 16.27 -13.83 4.59
N PHE A 46 16.76 -12.63 4.86
CA PHE A 46 17.88 -12.40 5.75
C PHE A 46 17.35 -11.96 7.12
N LEU A 47 17.85 -12.60 8.19
CA LEU A 47 17.58 -12.15 9.55
C LEU A 47 18.28 -10.80 9.78
N SER A 48 17.48 -9.74 9.98
CA SER A 48 17.98 -8.38 10.22
C SER A 48 18.04 -8.05 11.71
N ALA A 49 17.08 -8.58 12.49
CA ALA A 49 17.02 -8.45 13.93
C ALA A 49 16.21 -9.60 14.52
N SER A 50 16.41 -9.88 15.80
CA SER A 50 15.60 -10.86 16.55
C SER A 50 15.42 -10.40 17.99
N ILE A 51 14.22 -10.58 18.53
CA ILE A 51 13.91 -10.39 19.95
C ILE A 51 13.62 -11.76 20.53
N ASN A 52 14.45 -12.20 21.46
CA ASN A 52 14.34 -13.52 22.08
C ASN A 52 13.58 -13.42 23.39
N ARG A 53 12.72 -14.40 23.65
CA ARG A 53 11.94 -14.57 24.88
C ARG A 53 12.03 -16.00 25.39
N SER A 54 11.96 -16.13 26.72
CA SER A 54 11.80 -17.43 27.39
C SER A 54 10.95 -17.19 28.63
N GLU A 55 9.74 -17.71 28.62
CA GLU A 55 8.75 -17.49 29.69
C GLU A 55 7.88 -18.72 29.90
N THR A 56 7.29 -18.81 31.09
CA THR A 56 6.27 -19.79 31.39
C THR A 56 4.90 -19.26 30.96
N LEU A 57 4.29 -19.91 29.97
CA LEU A 57 2.97 -19.56 29.46
C LEU A 57 1.88 -20.13 30.37
N ASN A 58 0.78 -19.40 30.51
CA ASN A 58 -0.45 -19.92 31.09
C ASN A 58 -1.23 -20.71 30.03
N ALA A 59 -2.09 -21.65 30.46
CA ALA A 59 -3.08 -22.24 29.57
C ALA A 59 -4.02 -21.17 29.02
N GLY A 60 -4.24 -21.13 27.72
CA GLY A 60 -5.01 -20.11 27.02
C GLY A 60 -4.15 -19.10 26.26
N TRP A 61 -4.68 -17.89 26.07
CA TRP A 61 -4.02 -16.81 25.37
C TRP A 61 -3.06 -16.04 26.26
N ASN A 62 -1.83 -15.89 25.80
CA ASN A 62 -0.77 -15.08 26.41
C ASN A 62 -0.47 -13.90 25.47
N HIS A 63 -0.45 -12.67 25.99
CA HIS A 63 -0.28 -11.44 25.22
C HIS A 63 1.07 -10.81 25.52
N PHE A 64 1.77 -10.40 24.48
CA PHE A 64 3.10 -9.82 24.56
C PHE A 64 3.17 -8.50 23.79
N THR A 65 4.07 -7.63 24.22
CA THR A 65 4.39 -6.37 23.53
C THR A 65 5.90 -6.20 23.54
N GLU A 66 6.47 -5.94 22.36
CA GLU A 66 7.88 -5.71 22.16
C GLU A 66 8.15 -4.32 21.62
N GLU A 67 9.26 -3.72 22.00
CA GLU A 67 9.76 -2.51 21.35
C GLU A 67 10.44 -2.87 20.03
N ILE A 68 10.13 -2.12 18.97
CA ILE A 68 10.82 -2.28 17.69
C ILE A 68 12.29 -1.89 17.87
N PRO A 69 13.25 -2.71 17.40
CA PRO A 69 14.67 -2.40 17.51
C PRO A 69 15.02 -1.02 16.94
N ALA A 70 15.68 -0.18 17.73
CA ALA A 70 15.91 1.24 17.43
C ALA A 70 16.84 1.49 16.21
N LYS A 71 17.52 0.49 15.71
CA LYS A 71 18.51 0.60 14.60
C LYS A 71 18.06 -0.07 13.31
N MET A 72 16.74 -0.23 13.11
CA MET A 72 16.25 -0.77 11.83
C MET A 72 16.38 0.29 10.74
N GLU A 73 16.99 -0.08 9.62
CA GLU A 73 17.05 0.74 8.43
C GLU A 73 15.66 0.87 7.78
N GLY A 74 15.46 1.89 6.94
CA GLY A 74 14.24 2.02 6.17
C GLY A 74 14.05 0.82 5.22
N GLY A 75 12.86 0.25 5.17
CA GLY A 75 12.56 -0.89 4.32
C GLY A 75 11.39 -1.73 4.78
N LYS A 76 11.17 -2.82 4.06
CA LYS A 76 10.12 -3.81 4.34
C LYS A 76 10.72 -5.02 5.05
N TYR A 77 10.12 -5.38 6.17
CA TYR A 77 10.51 -6.53 6.98
C TYR A 77 9.36 -7.52 7.08
N HIS A 78 9.67 -8.79 6.93
CA HIS A 78 8.77 -9.87 7.28
C HIS A 78 9.04 -10.29 8.72
N LEU A 79 8.01 -10.30 9.54
CA LEU A 79 8.07 -10.71 10.94
C LEU A 79 7.58 -12.13 11.08
N PHE A 80 8.32 -12.95 11.80
CA PHE A 80 7.95 -14.32 12.11
C PHE A 80 8.10 -14.57 13.60
N LEU A 81 7.13 -15.29 14.18
CA LEU A 81 7.31 -15.94 15.46
C LEU A 81 7.94 -17.31 15.23
N ALA A 82 9.11 -17.53 15.80
CA ALA A 82 9.87 -18.77 15.64
C ALA A 82 10.21 -19.36 17.01
N TYR A 83 10.36 -20.69 17.08
CA TYR A 83 10.82 -21.37 18.27
C TYR A 83 11.84 -22.44 17.92
N GLU A 84 12.79 -22.70 18.81
CA GLU A 84 13.72 -23.80 18.65
C GLU A 84 13.06 -25.11 19.13
N SER A 85 12.79 -26.03 18.20
CA SER A 85 12.25 -27.34 18.56
C SER A 85 13.30 -28.35 19.05
N TYR A 86 14.60 -28.09 18.75
CA TYR A 86 15.74 -28.88 19.20
C TYR A 86 17.03 -28.05 19.18
N PRO A 87 17.87 -28.10 20.23
CA PRO A 87 19.19 -27.47 20.22
C PRO A 87 20.06 -28.02 19.05
N GLY A 88 20.59 -27.12 18.25
CA GLY A 88 21.54 -27.45 17.17
C GLY A 88 20.95 -27.67 15.78
N LYS A 89 19.66 -27.45 15.51
CA LYS A 89 19.13 -27.42 14.14
C LYS A 89 19.11 -26.01 13.54
N PHE A 90 19.60 -25.92 12.31
CA PHE A 90 19.88 -24.68 11.58
C PHE A 90 18.63 -23.87 11.16
N PHE A 91 17.42 -24.41 11.33
CA PHE A 91 16.17 -23.76 10.95
C PHE A 91 15.18 -23.76 12.12
N PRO A 92 14.92 -22.60 12.72
CA PRO A 92 13.86 -22.48 13.71
C PRO A 92 12.51 -22.81 13.06
N LYS A 93 11.67 -23.55 13.76
CA LYS A 93 10.28 -23.75 13.33
C LYS A 93 9.48 -22.48 13.62
N THR A 94 8.66 -22.08 12.68
CA THR A 94 7.70 -20.99 12.90
C THR A 94 6.56 -21.46 13.77
N ILE A 95 6.04 -20.56 14.61
CA ILE A 95 4.77 -20.75 15.29
C ILE A 95 3.67 -20.56 14.24
N ASP A 96 2.69 -21.47 14.21
CA ASP A 96 1.63 -21.41 13.23
C ASP A 96 0.45 -20.53 13.67
N SER A 97 -0.08 -19.78 12.74
CA SER A 97 -1.37 -19.12 12.84
C SER A 97 -2.48 -20.05 12.35
N LYS A 98 -3.61 -20.06 13.03
CA LYS A 98 -4.80 -20.85 12.69
C LYS A 98 -5.87 -19.95 12.09
N ARG A 99 -6.25 -20.22 10.84
CA ARG A 99 -7.44 -19.59 10.23
C ARG A 99 -8.60 -20.58 10.23
N THR A 100 -9.74 -20.15 10.73
CA THR A 100 -10.98 -20.90 10.67
C THR A 100 -11.77 -20.47 9.43
N ILE A 101 -12.20 -21.44 8.62
CA ILE A 101 -13.05 -21.24 7.45
C ILE A 101 -14.35 -21.96 7.73
N SER A 102 -15.45 -21.22 7.81
CA SER A 102 -16.78 -21.79 8.09
C SER A 102 -17.83 -21.00 7.32
N TYR A 103 -18.64 -21.70 6.53
CA TYR A 103 -19.77 -21.15 5.79
C TYR A 103 -20.99 -22.02 6.00
N PRO A 104 -22.24 -21.51 5.84
CA PRO A 104 -23.47 -22.29 6.06
C PRO A 104 -23.59 -23.60 5.26
N HIS A 105 -22.91 -23.68 4.10
CA HIS A 105 -22.98 -24.82 3.18
C HIS A 105 -21.77 -25.74 3.23
N ILE A 106 -20.76 -25.44 4.07
CA ILE A 106 -19.59 -26.31 4.31
C ILE A 106 -19.33 -26.44 5.80
N GLY A 107 -18.73 -27.55 6.20
CA GLY A 107 -18.26 -27.74 7.58
C GLY A 107 -17.13 -26.78 7.94
N THR A 108 -16.83 -26.71 9.21
CA THR A 108 -15.70 -25.89 9.69
C THR A 108 -14.37 -26.54 9.30
N HIS A 109 -13.53 -25.79 8.59
CA HIS A 109 -12.19 -26.18 8.18
C HIS A 109 -11.15 -25.29 8.87
N TYR A 110 -9.98 -25.84 9.14
CA TYR A 110 -8.85 -25.11 9.71
C TYR A 110 -7.68 -25.12 8.73
N ARG A 111 -7.08 -23.97 8.53
CA ARG A 111 -5.82 -23.82 7.78
C ARG A 111 -4.77 -23.26 8.71
N TYR A 112 -3.58 -23.88 8.69
CA TYR A 112 -2.43 -23.47 9.45
C TYR A 112 -1.37 -22.92 8.48
N TYR A 113 -0.70 -21.87 8.87
CA TYR A 113 0.42 -21.24 8.15
C TYR A 113 1.30 -20.50 9.15
N PRO A 114 2.58 -20.26 8.81
CA PRO A 114 3.47 -19.53 9.70
C PRO A 114 2.87 -18.21 10.17
N ALA A 115 2.89 -17.96 11.47
CA ALA A 115 2.45 -16.69 12.02
C ALA A 115 3.43 -15.61 11.56
N SER A 116 2.98 -14.78 10.63
CA SER A 116 3.79 -13.74 10.01
C SER A 116 3.02 -12.45 9.85
N SER A 117 3.73 -11.35 9.82
CA SER A 117 3.22 -10.02 9.53
C SER A 117 4.25 -9.25 8.72
N VAL A 118 3.87 -8.06 8.26
CA VAL A 118 4.77 -7.15 7.56
C VAL A 118 4.94 -5.89 8.38
N LEU A 119 6.19 -5.47 8.56
CA LEU A 119 6.56 -4.17 9.14
C LEU A 119 7.26 -3.36 8.07
N THR A 120 6.76 -2.17 7.80
CA THR A 120 7.44 -1.20 6.94
C THR A 120 8.02 -0.08 7.80
N VAL A 121 9.32 0.11 7.71
CA VAL A 121 10.04 1.21 8.37
C VAL A 121 10.31 2.29 7.35
N LEU A 122 9.77 3.49 7.59
CA LEU A 122 9.87 4.63 6.68
C LEU A 122 10.34 5.87 7.40
N ASN A 123 11.24 6.61 6.74
CA ASN A 123 11.55 7.99 7.08
C ASN A 123 10.79 8.89 6.10
N LEU A 124 9.59 9.30 6.48
CA LEU A 124 8.77 10.18 5.67
C LEU A 124 8.94 11.65 6.10
N ASN A 125 9.08 12.53 5.11
CA ASN A 125 9.04 13.97 5.34
C ASN A 125 7.58 14.38 5.53
N LYS A 126 7.13 14.52 6.78
CA LYS A 126 5.74 14.84 7.08
C LYS A 126 5.49 16.35 7.13
N LYS A 127 4.62 16.81 6.27
CA LYS A 127 3.80 18.00 6.55
C LYS A 127 2.50 17.52 7.21
N ARG A 128 1.85 18.37 8.00
CA ARG A 128 0.53 18.05 8.54
C ARG A 128 -0.52 18.51 7.55
N ILE A 129 -1.24 17.58 6.98
CA ILE A 129 -2.45 17.81 6.21
C ILE A 129 -3.57 16.93 6.74
N LYS A 130 -4.81 17.38 6.55
CA LYS A 130 -6.01 16.59 6.79
C LYS A 130 -6.46 15.96 5.48
N VAL A 131 -6.78 14.69 5.50
CA VAL A 131 -7.18 13.94 4.31
C VAL A 131 -8.63 13.53 4.40
N GLY A 132 -9.44 13.98 3.45
CA GLY A 132 -10.76 13.44 3.22
C GLY A 132 -10.67 12.12 2.47
N TYR A 133 -11.39 11.10 2.91
CA TYR A 133 -11.43 9.82 2.22
C TYR A 133 -12.85 9.47 1.79
N ILE A 134 -13.02 9.20 0.51
CA ILE A 134 -14.27 8.71 -0.07
C ILE A 134 -14.11 7.21 -0.30
N GLU A 135 -14.85 6.40 0.46
CA GLU A 135 -14.77 4.95 0.40
C GLU A 135 -15.14 4.43 -1.00
N GLY A 136 -14.39 3.43 -1.45
CA GLY A 136 -14.61 2.77 -2.73
C GLY A 136 -15.01 1.30 -2.58
N ALA A 137 -14.59 0.47 -3.51
CA ALA A 137 -14.99 -0.93 -3.58
C ALA A 137 -14.09 -1.84 -2.72
N GLY A 138 -13.93 -1.54 -1.44
CA GLY A 138 -13.29 -2.43 -0.47
C GLY A 138 -11.77 -2.40 -0.49
N ASP A 139 -11.17 -1.23 -0.60
CA ASP A 139 -9.76 -1.01 -0.27
C ASP A 139 -9.58 -0.69 1.22
N ILE A 140 -8.34 -0.63 1.68
CA ILE A 140 -7.96 -0.27 3.05
C ILE A 140 -7.06 0.97 3.06
N MET A 141 -7.29 1.90 2.15
CA MET A 141 -6.46 3.10 2.03
C MET A 141 -6.61 4.01 3.23
N ASP A 142 -7.80 4.12 3.81
CA ASP A 142 -8.05 4.86 5.05
C ASP A 142 -7.24 4.32 6.23
N GLU A 143 -7.25 3.01 6.47
CA GLU A 143 -6.42 2.37 7.50
C GLU A 143 -4.93 2.64 7.26
N THR A 144 -4.50 2.62 6.00
CA THR A 144 -3.11 2.93 5.64
C THR A 144 -2.76 4.38 5.96
N LEU A 145 -3.65 5.33 5.66
CA LEU A 145 -3.45 6.74 5.98
C LEU A 145 -3.36 6.97 7.50
N GLU A 146 -4.26 6.35 8.27
CA GLU A 146 -4.23 6.41 9.73
C GLU A 146 -2.92 5.83 10.29
N ASN A 147 -2.47 4.68 9.78
CA ASN A 147 -1.19 4.06 10.14
C ASN A 147 0.02 4.93 9.77
N LEU A 148 -0.06 5.70 8.70
CA LEU A 148 0.92 6.71 8.32
C LEU A 148 0.82 7.97 9.19
N GLY A 149 -0.20 8.07 10.05
CA GLY A 149 -0.40 9.13 11.02
C GLY A 149 -1.08 10.37 10.46
N TYR A 150 -1.91 10.22 9.42
CA TYR A 150 -2.82 11.25 8.94
C TYR A 150 -4.07 11.34 9.82
N GLU A 151 -4.64 12.54 9.91
CA GLU A 151 -6.02 12.73 10.35
C GLU A 151 -6.92 12.50 9.14
N VAL A 152 -7.74 11.44 9.19
CA VAL A 152 -8.61 11.02 8.10
C VAL A 152 -10.06 11.36 8.42
N LEU A 153 -10.70 12.10 7.53
CA LEU A 153 -12.12 12.44 7.60
C LEU A 153 -12.88 11.68 6.51
N ARG A 154 -13.81 10.79 6.89
CA ARG A 154 -14.65 10.09 5.90
C ARG A 154 -15.65 11.06 5.29
N ILE A 155 -15.65 11.15 3.96
CA ILE A 155 -16.57 11.98 3.16
C ILE A 155 -17.63 11.09 2.53
N THR A 156 -18.89 11.42 2.78
CA THR A 156 -20.08 10.73 2.25
C THR A 156 -21.05 11.74 1.62
N GLU A 157 -22.12 11.24 1.02
CA GLU A 157 -23.21 12.10 0.53
C GLU A 157 -23.79 12.97 1.63
N ASP A 158 -23.89 12.44 2.86
CA ASP A 158 -24.48 13.10 4.03
C ASP A 158 -23.54 14.08 4.73
N THR A 159 -22.26 14.16 4.32
CA THR A 159 -21.24 15.03 4.93
C THR A 159 -20.69 16.09 3.97
N PRO A 160 -21.54 16.93 3.34
CA PRO A 160 -21.09 17.85 2.29
C PRO A 160 -20.10 18.91 2.79
N ASP A 161 -20.16 19.31 4.06
CA ASP A 161 -19.29 20.35 4.64
C ASP A 161 -17.88 19.85 4.94
N SER A 162 -17.68 18.53 5.03
CA SER A 162 -16.38 17.89 5.29
C SER A 162 -15.30 18.24 4.27
N TRP A 163 -15.69 18.61 3.05
CA TRP A 163 -14.75 19.07 2.03
C TRP A 163 -13.99 20.35 2.41
N ASN A 164 -14.62 21.21 3.24
CA ASN A 164 -14.00 22.45 3.69
C ASN A 164 -13.00 22.26 4.84
N GLU A 165 -12.94 21.07 5.40
CA GLU A 165 -12.11 20.75 6.58
C GLU A 165 -10.82 20.04 6.22
N VAL A 166 -10.60 19.72 4.93
CA VAL A 166 -9.49 18.87 4.46
C VAL A 166 -8.66 19.58 3.39
N ASP A 167 -7.38 19.23 3.34
CA ASP A 167 -6.43 19.78 2.36
C ASP A 167 -6.38 18.93 1.08
N ALA A 168 -6.57 17.63 1.23
CA ALA A 168 -6.63 16.67 0.12
C ALA A 168 -7.83 15.74 0.25
N VAL A 169 -8.44 15.35 -0.86
CA VAL A 169 -9.46 14.31 -0.92
C VAL A 169 -8.93 13.12 -1.70
N LEU A 170 -8.86 11.96 -1.06
CA LEU A 170 -8.51 10.69 -1.69
C LEU A 170 -9.78 9.90 -2.00
N VAL A 171 -10.00 9.64 -3.27
CA VAL A 171 -11.10 8.82 -3.77
C VAL A 171 -10.63 7.38 -3.88
N GLY A 172 -11.22 6.50 -3.08
CA GLY A 172 -10.92 5.06 -3.05
C GLY A 172 -11.22 4.37 -4.38
N ILE A 173 -10.66 3.16 -4.54
CA ILE A 173 -10.80 2.43 -5.81
C ILE A 173 -12.26 2.24 -6.20
N ARG A 174 -12.57 2.55 -7.46
CA ARG A 174 -13.90 2.38 -8.04
C ARG A 174 -15.02 3.17 -7.33
N ALA A 175 -14.71 4.13 -6.47
CA ALA A 175 -15.74 4.94 -5.81
C ALA A 175 -16.68 5.61 -6.83
N PHE A 176 -16.19 6.10 -7.97
CA PHE A 176 -17.03 6.60 -9.06
C PHE A 176 -17.94 5.52 -9.70
N ASN A 177 -17.72 4.25 -9.43
CA ASN A 177 -18.60 3.15 -9.89
C ASN A 177 -19.62 2.75 -8.83
N THR A 178 -19.31 2.91 -7.54
CA THR A 178 -20.17 2.49 -6.42
C THR A 178 -20.97 3.63 -5.83
N GLU A 179 -20.38 4.82 -5.74
CA GLU A 179 -20.95 6.03 -5.14
C GLU A 179 -21.59 6.93 -6.21
N LYS A 180 -22.89 6.74 -6.49
CA LYS A 180 -23.61 7.47 -7.55
C LYS A 180 -23.60 9.00 -7.34
N TRP A 181 -23.64 9.46 -6.10
CA TRP A 181 -23.60 10.87 -5.76
C TRP A 181 -22.32 11.56 -6.22
N LEU A 182 -21.22 10.82 -6.25
CA LEU A 182 -19.91 11.35 -6.62
C LEU A 182 -19.86 11.80 -8.09
N MET A 183 -20.55 11.08 -9.00
CA MET A 183 -20.68 11.49 -10.40
C MET A 183 -21.46 12.82 -10.56
N ASN A 184 -22.28 13.18 -9.60
CA ASN A 184 -23.03 14.44 -9.59
C ASN A 184 -22.33 15.56 -8.80
N SER A 185 -21.11 15.31 -8.30
CA SER A 185 -20.38 16.26 -7.43
C SER A 185 -19.41 17.19 -8.17
N GLY A 186 -19.55 17.33 -9.50
CA GLY A 186 -18.61 18.11 -10.32
C GLY A 186 -18.38 19.54 -9.85
N ASP A 187 -19.46 20.29 -9.51
CA ASP A 187 -19.34 21.66 -9.00
C ASP A 187 -18.60 21.72 -7.66
N ARG A 188 -18.82 20.73 -6.79
CA ARG A 188 -18.14 20.64 -5.50
C ARG A 188 -16.65 20.31 -5.69
N ILE A 189 -16.33 19.34 -6.54
CA ILE A 189 -14.95 18.99 -6.90
C ILE A 189 -14.24 20.22 -7.45
N LYS A 190 -14.89 20.93 -8.39
CA LYS A 190 -14.37 22.16 -8.97
C LYS A 190 -14.07 23.22 -7.91
N THR A 191 -15.04 23.51 -7.03
CA THR A 191 -14.90 24.51 -5.96
C THR A 191 -13.76 24.15 -5.01
N PHE A 192 -13.66 22.87 -4.62
CA PHE A 192 -12.59 22.37 -3.74
C PHE A 192 -11.21 22.57 -4.37
N VAL A 193 -11.03 22.15 -5.62
CA VAL A 193 -9.75 22.28 -6.34
C VAL A 193 -9.42 23.75 -6.61
N GLU A 194 -10.38 24.55 -7.04
CA GLU A 194 -10.19 25.98 -7.28
C GLU A 194 -9.73 26.74 -6.02
N GLY A 195 -10.18 26.28 -4.84
CA GLY A 195 -9.80 26.80 -3.53
C GLY A 195 -8.38 26.43 -3.07
N GLY A 196 -7.77 25.43 -3.69
CA GLY A 196 -6.41 24.96 -3.36
C GLY A 196 -6.33 23.51 -2.88
N GLY A 197 -7.45 22.76 -2.90
CA GLY A 197 -7.47 21.36 -2.50
C GLY A 197 -6.86 20.43 -3.54
N ASN A 198 -6.24 19.33 -3.09
CA ASN A 198 -5.81 18.23 -3.94
C ASN A 198 -6.90 17.16 -4.04
N PHE A 199 -7.45 16.99 -5.24
CA PHE A 199 -8.43 15.93 -5.53
C PHE A 199 -7.76 14.74 -6.19
N VAL A 200 -7.57 13.67 -5.44
CA VAL A 200 -6.83 12.47 -5.85
C VAL A 200 -7.79 11.34 -6.16
N VAL A 201 -7.78 10.87 -7.38
CA VAL A 201 -8.61 9.75 -7.86
C VAL A 201 -7.72 8.53 -8.09
N THR A 202 -8.03 7.44 -7.42
CA THR A 202 -7.46 6.13 -7.73
C THR A 202 -8.27 5.45 -8.83
N TYR A 203 -7.86 4.25 -9.29
CA TYR A 203 -8.45 3.68 -10.47
C TYR A 203 -9.98 3.51 -10.40
N THR A 204 -10.62 3.75 -11.53
CA THR A 204 -12.07 3.62 -11.76
C THR A 204 -12.29 2.73 -12.97
N THR A 205 -13.18 1.74 -12.88
CA THR A 205 -13.45 0.85 -14.01
C THR A 205 -14.22 1.56 -15.12
N ALA A 206 -13.84 1.27 -16.36
CA ALA A 206 -14.45 1.88 -17.54
C ALA A 206 -14.94 0.81 -18.52
N GLY A 207 -16.01 1.13 -19.24
CA GLY A 207 -16.47 0.37 -20.38
C GLY A 207 -15.61 0.63 -21.63
N ARG A 208 -16.03 0.10 -22.79
CA ARG A 208 -15.29 0.32 -24.06
C ARG A 208 -15.25 1.78 -24.49
N SER A 209 -16.31 2.55 -24.22
CA SER A 209 -16.37 3.99 -24.50
C SER A 209 -15.51 4.83 -23.56
N GLY A 210 -15.10 4.27 -22.43
CA GLY A 210 -14.51 5.00 -21.32
C GLY A 210 -15.56 5.49 -20.33
N ILE A 211 -15.09 6.16 -19.28
CA ILE A 211 -15.91 6.91 -18.33
C ILE A 211 -15.30 8.30 -18.16
N GLU A 212 -16.10 9.34 -18.38
CA GLU A 212 -15.70 10.72 -18.13
C GLU A 212 -15.95 11.04 -16.65
N LEU A 213 -14.93 11.55 -15.96
CA LEU A 213 -15.05 11.95 -14.56
C LEU A 213 -15.47 13.41 -14.46
N PRO A 214 -16.27 13.78 -13.44
CA PRO A 214 -16.78 15.13 -13.26
C PRO A 214 -15.71 16.07 -12.65
N THR A 215 -14.53 16.08 -13.23
CA THR A 215 -13.40 16.92 -12.81
C THR A 215 -13.36 18.24 -13.57
N PRO A 216 -12.76 19.32 -13.02
CA PRO A 216 -12.75 20.64 -13.67
C PRO A 216 -11.98 20.67 -15.00
N LEU A 217 -11.05 19.74 -15.21
CA LEU A 217 -10.36 19.50 -16.48
C LEU A 217 -10.89 18.18 -17.08
N PRO A 218 -11.02 18.09 -18.42
CA PRO A 218 -11.53 16.87 -19.07
C PRO A 218 -10.69 15.66 -18.76
N LEU A 219 -11.28 14.61 -18.21
CA LEU A 219 -10.60 13.37 -17.84
C LEU A 219 -11.46 12.16 -18.17
N VAL A 220 -11.07 11.39 -19.16
CA VAL A 220 -11.77 10.18 -19.58
C VAL A 220 -10.89 8.96 -19.29
N ILE A 221 -11.37 8.07 -18.44
CA ILE A 221 -10.67 6.84 -18.08
C ILE A 221 -10.94 5.78 -19.11
N GLY A 222 -9.86 5.11 -19.55
CA GLY A 222 -9.86 4.02 -20.51
C GLY A 222 -9.76 2.64 -19.84
N ARG A 223 -9.25 1.68 -20.62
CA ARG A 223 -9.07 0.29 -20.18
C ARG A 223 -7.61 -0.17 -20.25
N ASP A 224 -6.70 0.71 -20.58
CA ASP A 224 -5.29 0.42 -20.65
C ASP A 224 -4.77 0.03 -19.27
N ARG A 225 -3.82 -0.89 -19.22
CA ARG A 225 -3.29 -1.46 -18.00
C ARG A 225 -1.95 -2.12 -18.26
N VAL A 226 -1.17 -2.29 -17.22
CA VAL A 226 0.04 -3.10 -17.21
C VAL A 226 -0.05 -4.10 -16.06
N THR A 227 -0.20 -5.38 -16.41
CA THR A 227 -0.40 -6.48 -15.44
C THR A 227 0.90 -7.12 -14.99
N GLU A 228 2.03 -6.68 -15.51
CA GLU A 228 3.35 -7.15 -15.15
C GLU A 228 3.87 -6.32 -13.96
N GLU A 229 3.99 -6.94 -12.78
CA GLU A 229 4.45 -6.25 -11.57
C GLU A 229 5.91 -5.77 -11.64
N GLU A 230 6.70 -6.36 -12.52
CA GLU A 230 8.12 -6.01 -12.73
C GLU A 230 8.33 -5.13 -13.97
N ALA A 231 7.26 -4.69 -14.66
CA ALA A 231 7.38 -3.84 -15.84
C ALA A 231 8.26 -2.62 -15.55
N PRO A 232 9.25 -2.31 -16.41
CA PRO A 232 10.16 -1.19 -16.21
C PRO A 232 9.42 0.15 -16.15
N ILE A 233 9.87 1.02 -15.25
CA ILE A 233 9.31 2.36 -15.06
C ILE A 233 10.39 3.40 -15.33
N THR A 234 10.04 4.39 -16.17
CA THR A 234 10.84 5.59 -16.40
C THR A 234 10.17 6.77 -15.73
N LEU A 235 10.90 7.44 -14.84
CA LEU A 235 10.43 8.61 -14.10
C LEU A 235 10.64 9.88 -14.94
N SER A 236 9.65 10.77 -14.97
CA SER A 236 9.79 12.10 -15.53
C SER A 236 10.46 13.05 -14.53
N LYS A 237 10.62 14.31 -14.90
CA LYS A 237 11.09 15.37 -13.98
C LYS A 237 9.93 16.06 -13.25
N HIS A 238 8.80 15.39 -13.09
CA HIS A 238 7.63 15.98 -12.44
C HIS A 238 7.88 16.21 -10.94
N PRO A 239 7.52 17.38 -10.37
CA PRO A 239 7.79 17.74 -8.97
C PRO A 239 7.22 16.72 -7.96
N ILE A 240 6.09 16.08 -8.27
CA ILE A 240 5.48 15.04 -7.43
C ILE A 240 6.42 13.86 -7.13
N LEU A 241 7.44 13.64 -7.96
CA LEU A 241 8.43 12.58 -7.77
C LEU A 241 9.61 12.99 -6.87
N SER A 242 9.67 14.26 -6.44
CA SER A 242 10.80 14.75 -5.65
C SER A 242 10.40 15.36 -4.30
N SER A 243 9.11 15.66 -4.09
CA SER A 243 8.64 16.32 -2.85
C SER A 243 7.31 15.73 -2.37
N PRO A 244 7.17 15.51 -1.06
CA PRO A 244 8.14 15.64 0.02
C PRO A 244 9.22 14.55 0.07
N ASN A 245 9.07 13.46 -0.69
CA ASN A 245 10.02 12.35 -0.75
C ASN A 245 10.61 12.24 -2.16
N GLU A 246 11.89 11.92 -2.24
CA GLU A 246 12.49 11.54 -3.52
C GLU A 246 12.01 10.12 -3.92
N ILE A 247 11.41 10.02 -5.09
CA ILE A 247 10.98 8.76 -5.71
C ILE A 247 12.00 8.34 -6.76
N THR A 248 12.46 7.11 -6.66
CA THR A 248 13.44 6.49 -7.54
C THR A 248 12.86 5.24 -8.18
N SER A 249 13.54 4.66 -9.16
CA SER A 249 13.13 3.37 -9.73
C SER A 249 13.04 2.25 -8.69
N LYS A 250 13.85 2.31 -7.63
CA LYS A 250 13.83 1.34 -6.53
C LYS A 250 12.54 1.37 -5.70
N ASP A 251 11.81 2.47 -5.72
CA ASP A 251 10.53 2.59 -5.02
C ASP A 251 9.42 1.76 -5.69
N PHE A 252 9.69 1.25 -6.89
CA PHE A 252 8.83 0.32 -7.61
C PHE A 252 9.29 -1.15 -7.52
N ASP A 253 10.32 -1.43 -6.76
CA ASP A 253 10.73 -2.80 -6.43
C ASP A 253 9.71 -3.44 -5.48
N TYR A 254 9.58 -4.77 -5.58
CA TYR A 254 8.68 -5.58 -4.73
C TYR A 254 7.18 -5.27 -4.87
N TRP A 255 6.77 -4.62 -5.95
CA TRP A 255 5.36 -4.49 -6.28
C TRP A 255 4.74 -5.85 -6.49
N VAL A 256 3.44 -5.95 -6.20
CA VAL A 256 2.71 -7.22 -6.25
C VAL A 256 1.61 -7.18 -7.31
N GLN A 257 1.46 -8.25 -8.05
CA GLN A 257 0.44 -8.55 -9.04
C GLN A 257 0.50 -7.71 -10.33
N GLU A 258 0.52 -6.37 -10.27
CA GLU A 258 0.40 -5.52 -11.45
C GLU A 258 0.91 -4.10 -11.19
N ARG A 259 1.33 -3.40 -12.25
CA ARG A 259 1.70 -1.99 -12.15
C ARG A 259 0.48 -1.09 -12.04
N GLY A 260 -0.55 -1.36 -12.82
CA GLY A 260 -1.72 -0.50 -12.77
C GLY A 260 -2.80 -0.86 -13.78
N LEU A 261 -3.97 -0.23 -13.60
CA LEU A 261 -5.21 -0.54 -14.27
C LEU A 261 -5.96 0.75 -14.67
N TYR A 262 -6.71 0.68 -15.77
CA TYR A 262 -7.66 1.71 -16.20
C TYR A 262 -7.01 3.09 -16.36
N PHE A 263 -5.99 3.17 -17.20
CA PHE A 263 -5.31 4.42 -17.48
C PHE A 263 -6.19 5.39 -18.27
N PRO A 264 -6.06 6.71 -18.07
CA PRO A 264 -6.76 7.71 -18.85
C PRO A 264 -6.53 7.57 -20.35
N LYS A 265 -7.57 7.64 -21.15
CA LYS A 265 -7.48 7.67 -22.60
C LYS A 265 -7.55 9.09 -23.18
N SER A 266 -8.06 10.04 -22.40
CA SER A 266 -8.09 11.46 -22.72
C SER A 266 -7.91 12.27 -21.43
N PHE A 267 -6.95 13.20 -21.43
CA PHE A 267 -6.51 13.93 -20.23
C PHE A 267 -5.93 15.31 -20.63
N GLU A 268 -6.69 16.07 -21.42
CA GLU A 268 -6.25 17.40 -21.85
C GLU A 268 -6.05 18.35 -20.67
N GLY A 269 -4.92 19.04 -20.62
CA GLY A 269 -4.54 19.91 -19.52
C GLY A 269 -3.85 19.22 -18.34
N TYR A 270 -3.55 17.92 -18.45
CA TYR A 270 -2.78 17.18 -17.46
C TYR A 270 -1.34 16.92 -17.94
N SER A 271 -0.42 16.82 -17.00
CA SER A 271 0.95 16.37 -17.22
C SER A 271 1.15 14.94 -16.77
N GLU A 272 1.99 14.20 -17.50
CA GLU A 272 2.34 12.81 -17.21
C GLU A 272 3.48 12.73 -16.19
N VAL A 273 3.39 11.77 -15.26
CA VAL A 273 4.34 11.65 -14.14
C VAL A 273 5.42 10.61 -14.42
N LEU A 274 5.04 9.48 -14.98
CA LEU A 274 5.95 8.36 -15.24
C LEU A 274 5.48 7.54 -16.45
N THR A 275 6.39 6.75 -17.02
CA THR A 275 6.09 5.84 -18.14
C THR A 275 6.36 4.41 -17.72
N ILE A 276 5.42 3.51 -17.98
CA ILE A 276 5.54 2.08 -17.76
C ILE A 276 5.72 1.41 -19.13
N MET A 277 6.71 0.53 -19.27
CA MET A 277 6.96 -0.22 -20.49
C MET A 277 6.53 -1.68 -20.29
N GLU A 278 5.52 -2.10 -21.03
CA GLU A 278 5.08 -3.50 -21.05
C GLU A 278 6.06 -4.37 -21.83
N SER A 279 6.12 -5.67 -21.55
CA SER A 279 7.00 -6.63 -22.24
C SER A 279 6.75 -6.71 -23.75
N THR A 280 5.55 -6.36 -24.20
CA THR A 280 5.20 -6.20 -25.63
C THR A 280 5.88 -5.02 -26.32
N GLY A 281 6.54 -4.13 -25.55
CA GLY A 281 7.16 -2.89 -26.04
C GLY A 281 6.22 -1.69 -26.05
N THR A 282 4.97 -1.85 -25.61
CA THR A 282 4.03 -0.73 -25.46
C THR A 282 4.42 0.14 -24.27
N ASN A 283 4.44 1.46 -24.44
CA ASN A 283 4.73 2.43 -23.42
C ASN A 283 3.43 3.14 -22.97
N TYR A 284 3.21 3.20 -21.67
CA TYR A 284 2.08 3.90 -21.04
C TYR A 284 2.62 5.02 -20.16
N SER A 285 2.48 6.26 -20.61
CA SER A 285 2.87 7.46 -19.83
C SER A 285 1.71 8.05 -19.02
N ASN A 286 0.52 7.56 -19.26
CA ASN A 286 -0.75 8.04 -18.75
C ASN A 286 -1.24 7.31 -17.48
N SER A 287 -0.41 6.47 -16.84
CA SER A 287 -0.81 5.75 -15.64
C SER A 287 -1.04 6.65 -14.42
N THR A 288 -0.33 7.78 -14.36
CA THR A 288 -0.50 8.83 -13.36
C THR A 288 -0.40 10.18 -14.03
N VAL A 289 -1.43 11.01 -13.89
CA VAL A 289 -1.52 12.32 -14.51
C VAL A 289 -1.94 13.38 -13.50
N VAL A 290 -1.42 14.60 -13.65
CA VAL A 290 -1.64 15.74 -12.76
C VAL A 290 -2.10 16.94 -13.56
N GLY A 291 -3.28 17.49 -13.21
CA GLY A 291 -3.83 18.71 -13.81
C GLY A 291 -4.03 19.78 -12.77
N HIS A 292 -3.58 21.01 -13.05
CA HIS A 292 -3.79 22.17 -12.20
C HIS A 292 -5.06 22.90 -12.57
N TYR A 293 -5.84 23.28 -11.57
CA TYR A 293 -7.03 24.11 -11.76
C TYR A 293 -7.21 25.07 -10.57
N GLY A 294 -7.28 26.37 -10.86
CA GLY A 294 -7.32 27.39 -9.79
C GLY A 294 -6.03 27.35 -8.96
N LYS A 295 -6.16 27.10 -7.66
CA LYS A 295 -5.03 27.02 -6.72
C LYS A 295 -4.66 25.58 -6.35
N GLY A 296 -5.41 24.58 -6.80
CA GLY A 296 -5.21 23.19 -6.43
C GLY A 296 -5.01 22.29 -7.64
N SER A 297 -5.09 21.00 -7.44
CA SER A 297 -4.83 20.01 -8.45
C SER A 297 -5.84 18.86 -8.47
N VAL A 298 -6.02 18.28 -9.66
CA VAL A 298 -6.64 16.96 -9.85
C VAL A 298 -5.55 15.97 -10.22
N ILE A 299 -5.45 14.90 -9.46
CA ILE A 299 -4.47 13.84 -9.69
C ILE A 299 -5.24 12.54 -9.93
N TYR A 300 -4.98 11.89 -11.05
CA TYR A 300 -5.45 10.53 -11.28
C TYR A 300 -4.27 9.58 -11.27
N THR A 301 -4.42 8.46 -10.56
CA THR A 301 -3.47 7.37 -10.62
C THR A 301 -4.19 6.04 -10.83
N GLY A 302 -3.85 5.37 -11.93
CA GLY A 302 -4.23 3.99 -12.19
C GLY A 302 -3.24 2.97 -11.63
N LEU A 303 -2.18 3.44 -10.95
CA LEU A 303 -1.24 2.54 -10.27
C LEU A 303 -1.95 1.72 -9.19
N SER A 304 -1.54 0.47 -9.02
CA SER A 304 -2.20 -0.49 -8.11
C SER A 304 -1.88 -0.24 -6.63
N LEU A 305 -1.85 1.04 -6.19
CA LEU A 305 -1.55 1.42 -4.80
C LEU A 305 -2.39 0.66 -3.78
N PHE A 306 -3.64 0.35 -4.09
CA PHE A 306 -4.55 -0.41 -3.23
C PHE A 306 -4.07 -1.85 -2.93
N ARG A 307 -3.14 -2.38 -3.72
CA ARG A 307 -2.47 -3.68 -3.49
C ARG A 307 -1.14 -3.50 -2.78
N GLU A 308 -0.40 -2.47 -3.20
CA GLU A 308 0.96 -2.21 -2.72
C GLU A 308 0.98 -1.73 -1.27
N LEU A 309 -0.03 -0.94 -0.87
CA LEU A 309 -0.13 -0.42 0.49
C LEU A 309 -0.34 -1.54 1.52
N PRO A 310 -1.34 -2.46 1.36
CA PRO A 310 -1.48 -3.62 2.25
C PRO A 310 -0.29 -4.57 2.21
N ALA A 311 0.39 -4.65 1.07
CA ALA A 311 1.60 -5.46 0.93
C ALA A 311 2.83 -4.82 1.61
N GLY A 312 2.70 -3.62 2.14
CA GLY A 312 3.76 -2.91 2.86
C GLY A 312 4.90 -2.44 1.96
N VAL A 313 4.62 -2.10 0.69
CA VAL A 313 5.63 -1.62 -0.26
C VAL A 313 6.04 -0.19 0.08
N PRO A 314 7.31 0.05 0.50
CA PRO A 314 7.74 1.36 0.98
C PRO A 314 7.58 2.48 -0.05
N GLY A 315 7.91 2.20 -1.32
CA GLY A 315 7.82 3.17 -2.40
C GLY A 315 6.39 3.61 -2.71
N ALA A 316 5.42 2.69 -2.60
CA ALA A 316 4.01 3.02 -2.76
C ALA A 316 3.53 3.99 -1.67
N MET A 317 3.99 3.82 -0.43
CA MET A 317 3.67 4.72 0.68
C MET A 317 4.28 6.11 0.49
N LYS A 318 5.54 6.19 0.03
CA LYS A 318 6.19 7.46 -0.32
C LYS A 318 5.44 8.17 -1.45
N LEU A 319 5.09 7.43 -2.51
CA LEU A 319 4.37 7.99 -3.66
C LEU A 319 2.98 8.49 -3.26
N LEU A 320 2.23 7.73 -2.47
CA LEU A 320 0.94 8.19 -1.93
C LEU A 320 1.11 9.47 -1.14
N GLN A 321 2.14 9.57 -0.29
CA GLN A 321 2.41 10.79 0.45
C GLN A 321 2.70 11.96 -0.49
N ASN A 322 3.54 11.78 -1.50
CA ASN A 322 3.84 12.83 -2.47
C ASN A 322 2.58 13.29 -3.21
N ILE A 323 1.72 12.37 -3.60
CA ILE A 323 0.45 12.65 -4.27
C ILE A 323 -0.46 13.50 -3.37
N LEU A 324 -0.60 13.14 -2.10
CA LEU A 324 -1.47 13.86 -1.16
C LEU A 324 -0.93 15.25 -0.79
N HIS A 325 0.39 15.42 -0.77
CA HIS A 325 1.05 16.67 -0.41
C HIS A 325 1.42 17.55 -1.62
N TYR A 326 0.99 17.17 -2.79
CA TYR A 326 1.29 17.94 -3.99
C TYR A 326 0.67 19.33 -3.87
N ASP A 327 1.46 20.39 -4.12
CA ASP A 327 1.09 21.80 -3.97
C ASP A 327 0.84 22.29 -2.51
N HIS A 328 1.17 21.49 -1.49
CA HIS A 328 1.02 21.87 -0.06
C HIS A 328 2.34 22.04 0.68
#